data_700db6bb8a293193a1c0bf9860ffe4e2
#
_entry.id   700db6bb8a293193a1c0bf9860ffe4e2
#
_cell.length_a   1.000
_cell.length_b   1.000
_cell.length_c   1.000
_cell.angle_alpha   90.00
_cell.angle_beta   90.00
_cell.angle_gamma   90.00
#
_symmetry.space_group_name_H-M   'P 1'
#
loop_
_entity.id
_entity.type
_entity.pdbx_description
1 polymer ?
#
loop_
_entity_poly.entity_id
_entity_poly.type
_entity_poly.pdbx_seq_one_letter_code
_entity_poly.pdbx_strand_id
1 'polypeptide(L)'
;LPYLMYGLTEAFRSTYLAPEAAVTRPDSIGKAVPNADIRVMRPNGTECAAGEHGELVHRGAFVTLGYWNDPELTAQRFRPWLHPDRQISRAETAVWSGDIVYRDSDDFLYFVARSDDMIKTSGYRVSPTEVEEVLFTVDDITEAAAFGVPHPQQGEAIIISLLAHPQTQLSAQALIKLCRDKLPTYMV
;
A
#
# COMPACT_ATOMS: atom_id res chain seq x y z
N LEU A 1 -24.89 -7.60 4.26
CA LEU A 1 -23.61 -7.01 3.86
C LEU A 1 -22.48 -8.01 4.13
N PRO A 2 -21.47 -8.13 3.24
CA PRO A 2 -20.36 -9.05 3.41
C PRO A 2 -19.35 -8.52 4.43
N TYR A 3 -18.57 -9.43 5.04
CA TYR A 3 -17.32 -9.09 5.70
C TYR A 3 -16.25 -8.96 4.62
N LEU A 4 -15.59 -7.81 4.55
CA LEU A 4 -14.43 -7.63 3.68
C LEU A 4 -13.19 -8.11 4.43
N MET A 5 -12.30 -8.78 3.73
CA MET A 5 -11.08 -9.35 4.31
C MET A 5 -9.88 -9.00 3.44
N TYR A 6 -8.80 -8.59 4.09
CA TYR A 6 -7.49 -8.44 3.47
C TYR A 6 -6.55 -9.53 3.99
N GLY A 7 -5.66 -9.98 3.16
CA GLY A 7 -4.60 -10.94 3.47
C GLY A 7 -3.67 -11.15 2.30
N LEU A 8 -2.60 -11.88 2.53
CA LEU A 8 -1.59 -12.22 1.53
C LEU A 8 -1.25 -13.71 1.66
N THR A 9 -0.53 -14.24 0.68
CA THR A 9 -0.15 -15.65 0.66
C THR A 9 0.68 -16.04 1.90
N GLU A 10 1.53 -15.13 2.34
CA GLU A 10 2.45 -15.30 3.46
C GLU A 10 1.77 -15.20 4.82
N ALA A 11 0.61 -14.51 4.90
CA ALA A 11 -0.16 -14.33 6.13
C ALA A 11 -1.66 -14.26 5.80
N PHE A 12 -2.28 -15.42 5.69
CA PHE A 12 -3.64 -15.59 5.22
C PHE A 12 -4.68 -14.95 6.17
N ARG A 13 -5.55 -14.06 5.63
CA ARG A 13 -6.61 -13.36 6.36
C ARG A 13 -6.12 -12.57 7.57
N SER A 14 -5.36 -11.55 7.31
CA SER A 14 -4.75 -10.72 8.36
C SER A 14 -5.69 -9.71 8.98
N THR A 15 -6.59 -9.12 8.18
CA THR A 15 -7.56 -8.14 8.67
C THR A 15 -8.97 -8.44 8.19
N TYR A 16 -9.95 -7.84 8.84
CA TYR A 16 -11.34 -7.86 8.42
C TYR A 16 -12.03 -6.52 8.68
N LEU A 17 -12.97 -6.18 7.82
CA LEU A 17 -13.86 -5.04 7.95
C LEU A 17 -15.30 -5.56 8.13
N ALA A 18 -15.89 -5.29 9.29
CA ALA A 18 -17.26 -5.68 9.57
C ALA A 18 -18.26 -4.91 8.69
N PRO A 19 -19.42 -5.47 8.36
CA PRO A 19 -20.41 -4.85 7.48
C PRO A 19 -20.83 -3.44 7.89
N GLU A 20 -20.96 -3.19 9.19
CA GLU A 20 -21.35 -1.89 9.74
C GLU A 20 -20.23 -0.85 9.53
N ALA A 21 -18.99 -1.27 9.69
CA ALA A 21 -17.83 -0.42 9.45
C ALA A 21 -17.62 -0.16 7.96
N ALA A 22 -17.95 -1.10 7.08
CA ALA A 22 -17.83 -0.91 5.62
C ALA A 22 -18.74 0.19 5.08
N VAL A 23 -19.84 0.51 5.76
CA VAL A 23 -20.72 1.63 5.39
C VAL A 23 -20.08 2.99 5.70
N THR A 24 -19.34 3.08 6.81
CA THR A 24 -18.76 4.35 7.29
C THR A 24 -17.29 4.53 6.91
N ARG A 25 -16.61 3.44 6.56
CA ARG A 25 -15.18 3.38 6.20
C ARG A 25 -14.97 2.45 4.99
N PRO A 26 -15.56 2.76 3.83
CA PRO A 26 -15.54 1.86 2.65
C PRO A 26 -14.13 1.58 2.12
N ASP A 27 -13.18 2.51 2.32
CA ASP A 27 -11.81 2.42 1.83
C ASP A 27 -10.86 1.68 2.79
N SER A 28 -11.37 1.27 3.98
CA SER A 28 -10.55 0.58 4.96
C SER A 28 -10.40 -0.92 4.63
N ILE A 29 -9.21 -1.46 4.83
CA ILE A 29 -8.97 -2.91 4.86
C ILE A 29 -9.29 -3.54 6.22
N GLY A 30 -9.84 -2.77 7.15
CA GLY A 30 -10.33 -3.24 8.45
C GLY A 30 -9.30 -3.22 9.56
N LYS A 31 -9.52 -4.07 10.56
CA LYS A 31 -8.68 -4.27 11.73
C LYS A 31 -8.12 -5.69 11.78
N ALA A 32 -7.07 -5.91 12.55
CA ALA A 32 -6.49 -7.23 12.74
C ALA A 32 -7.55 -8.28 13.16
N VAL A 33 -7.47 -9.47 12.57
CA VAL A 33 -8.26 -10.60 13.05
C VAL A 33 -7.75 -11.07 14.43
N PRO A 34 -8.57 -11.76 15.25
CA PRO A 34 -8.12 -12.31 16.50
C PRO A 34 -6.86 -13.17 16.33
N ASN A 35 -5.89 -13.00 17.24
CA ASN A 35 -4.58 -13.69 17.23
C ASN A 35 -3.60 -13.28 16.11
N ALA A 36 -3.93 -12.29 15.28
CA ALA A 36 -2.97 -11.61 14.43
C ALA A 36 -2.41 -10.37 15.12
N ASP A 37 -1.10 -10.17 15.08
CA ASP A 37 -0.46 -8.94 15.50
C ASP A 37 0.00 -8.20 14.22
N ILE A 38 -0.68 -7.11 13.92
CA ILE A 38 -0.49 -6.31 12.72
C ILE A 38 0.10 -4.97 13.13
N ARG A 39 1.21 -4.60 12.51
CA ARG A 39 1.92 -3.35 12.77
C ARG A 39 2.17 -2.57 11.50
N VAL A 40 2.16 -1.25 11.61
CA VAL A 40 2.60 -0.34 10.55
C VAL A 40 3.99 0.15 10.91
N MET A 41 4.99 -0.17 10.10
CA MET A 41 6.40 -0.03 10.45
C MET A 41 7.13 0.91 9.50
N ARG A 42 7.97 1.77 10.08
CA ARG A 42 8.95 2.56 9.31
C ARG A 42 10.08 1.68 8.77
N PRO A 43 10.81 2.13 7.75
CA PRO A 43 11.99 1.41 7.24
C PRO A 43 13.09 1.16 8.28
N ASN A 44 13.15 1.98 9.34
CA ASN A 44 14.10 1.82 10.44
C ASN A 44 13.67 0.81 11.51
N GLY A 45 12.51 0.14 11.31
CA GLY A 45 12.00 -0.86 12.23
C GLY A 45 11.24 -0.32 13.44
N THR A 46 10.92 0.98 13.49
CA THR A 46 10.05 1.55 14.52
C THR A 46 8.59 1.59 14.07
N GLU A 47 7.64 1.49 14.99
CA GLU A 47 6.22 1.55 14.68
C GLU A 47 5.78 2.99 14.33
N CYS A 48 4.93 3.12 13.32
CA CYS A 48 4.36 4.38 12.87
C CYS A 48 3.29 4.90 13.86
N ALA A 49 3.19 6.22 13.95
CA ALA A 49 2.05 6.86 14.63
C ALA A 49 0.77 6.75 13.79
N ALA A 50 -0.39 7.03 14.40
CA ALA A 50 -1.66 7.11 13.67
C ALA A 50 -1.58 8.17 12.55
N GLY A 51 -2.07 7.82 11.36
CA GLY A 51 -2.01 8.64 10.15
C GLY A 51 -0.66 8.63 9.41
N GLU A 52 0.37 8.01 9.96
CA GLU A 52 1.68 7.89 9.31
C GLU A 52 1.73 6.67 8.40
N HIS A 53 2.27 6.84 7.20
CA HIS A 53 2.43 5.76 6.23
C HIS A 53 3.64 4.88 6.59
N GLY A 54 3.46 3.57 6.51
CA GLY A 54 4.52 2.59 6.73
C GLY A 54 4.19 1.25 6.12
N GLU A 55 5.14 0.34 6.18
CA GLU A 55 4.94 -1.03 5.68
C GLU A 55 4.11 -1.85 6.66
N LEU A 56 3.12 -2.57 6.14
CA LEU A 56 2.30 -3.48 6.92
C LEU A 56 3.08 -4.74 7.25
N VAL A 57 3.23 -5.02 8.53
CA VAL A 57 3.98 -6.18 9.05
C VAL A 57 3.05 -7.09 9.82
N HIS A 58 3.10 -8.38 9.50
CA HIS A 58 2.24 -9.40 10.07
C HIS A 58 3.02 -10.34 10.97
N ARG A 59 2.48 -10.61 12.16
CA ARG A 59 2.99 -11.57 13.12
C ARG A 59 1.85 -12.39 13.70
N GLY A 60 2.14 -13.63 14.09
CA GLY A 60 1.18 -14.51 14.73
C GLY A 60 1.00 -15.85 14.01
N ALA A 61 -0.05 -16.57 14.39
CA ALA A 61 -0.26 -17.96 13.97
C ALA A 61 -0.58 -18.13 12.48
N PHE A 62 -0.96 -17.06 11.79
CA PHE A 62 -1.31 -17.08 10.37
C PHE A 62 -0.12 -16.86 9.44
N VAL A 63 1.06 -16.51 9.99
CA VAL A 63 2.29 -16.33 9.21
C VAL A 63 2.84 -17.68 8.82
N THR A 64 3.09 -17.88 7.51
CA THR A 64 3.68 -19.09 6.96
C THR A 64 5.17 -19.21 7.29
N LEU A 65 5.79 -20.35 6.97
CA LEU A 65 7.19 -20.59 7.28
C LEU A 65 8.17 -19.99 6.27
N GLY A 66 7.68 -19.56 5.10
CA GLY A 66 8.48 -19.00 4.01
C GLY A 66 8.08 -19.58 2.65
N TYR A 67 8.89 -19.29 1.64
CA TYR A 67 8.69 -19.76 0.28
C TYR A 67 9.37 -21.10 0.05
N TRP A 68 8.69 -21.99 -0.67
CA TRP A 68 9.22 -23.31 -0.98
C TRP A 68 10.48 -23.21 -1.84
N ASN A 69 11.57 -23.80 -1.37
CA ASN A 69 12.87 -23.84 -2.05
C ASN A 69 13.43 -22.47 -2.48
N ASP A 70 13.04 -21.39 -1.79
CA ASP A 70 13.57 -20.04 -2.00
C ASP A 70 13.94 -19.38 -0.67
N PRO A 71 15.13 -19.69 -0.13
CA PRO A 71 15.59 -19.15 1.13
C PRO A 71 15.97 -17.64 1.04
N GLU A 72 16.35 -17.16 -0.15
CA GLU A 72 16.73 -15.75 -0.34
C GLU A 72 15.50 -14.85 -0.27
N LEU A 73 14.45 -15.16 -1.02
CA LEU A 73 13.20 -14.41 -0.94
C LEU A 73 12.54 -14.57 0.43
N THR A 74 12.63 -15.77 1.04
CA THR A 74 12.15 -15.98 2.40
C THR A 74 12.84 -15.02 3.37
N ALA A 75 14.17 -14.91 3.34
CA ALA A 75 14.91 -14.03 4.24
C ALA A 75 14.62 -12.52 3.99
N GLN A 76 14.22 -12.15 2.79
CA GLN A 76 13.82 -10.78 2.46
C GLN A 76 12.48 -10.39 3.08
N ARG A 77 11.50 -11.29 3.04
CA ARG A 77 10.11 -11.05 3.48
C ARG A 77 9.85 -11.48 4.91
N PHE A 78 10.43 -12.58 5.35
CA PHE A 78 10.26 -13.16 6.69
C PHE A 78 11.46 -12.79 7.56
N ARG A 79 11.29 -11.76 8.41
CA ARG A 79 12.39 -11.21 9.21
C ARG A 79 12.15 -11.47 10.70
N PRO A 80 13.22 -11.63 11.49
CA PRO A 80 13.11 -11.71 12.93
C PRO A 80 12.39 -10.48 13.49
N TRP A 81 11.41 -10.71 14.35
CA TRP A 81 10.74 -9.66 15.10
C TRP A 81 11.30 -9.59 16.51
N LEU A 82 11.97 -8.49 16.85
CA LEU A 82 12.46 -8.22 18.20
C LEU A 82 11.49 -7.27 18.89
N HIS A 83 10.70 -7.78 19.84
CA HIS A 83 9.84 -6.93 20.66
C HIS A 83 10.68 -6.25 21.74
N PRO A 84 10.74 -4.90 21.82
CA PRO A 84 11.60 -4.20 22.77
C PRO A 84 11.30 -4.51 24.24
N ASP A 85 10.06 -4.93 24.57
CA ASP A 85 9.60 -5.14 25.95
C ASP A 85 9.68 -6.60 26.43
N ARG A 86 10.19 -7.53 25.62
CA ARG A 86 10.31 -8.93 26.05
C ARG A 86 11.70 -9.27 26.53
N GLN A 87 11.84 -9.54 27.83
CA GLN A 87 13.07 -10.05 28.46
C GLN A 87 13.48 -11.46 27.98
N ILE A 88 12.62 -12.14 27.24
CA ILE A 88 12.91 -13.44 26.62
C ILE A 88 12.77 -13.25 25.11
N SER A 89 13.91 -13.08 24.45
CA SER A 89 13.96 -13.00 23.00
C SER A 89 13.79 -14.39 22.36
N ARG A 90 12.57 -14.87 22.26
CA ARG A 90 12.26 -15.83 21.20
C ARG A 90 12.18 -15.00 19.93
N ALA A 91 13.09 -15.21 19.01
CA ALA A 91 13.02 -14.61 17.69
C ALA A 91 11.75 -15.14 17.02
N GLU A 92 10.66 -14.37 17.09
CA GLU A 92 9.46 -14.63 16.32
C GLU A 92 9.69 -14.10 14.93
N THR A 93 9.17 -14.79 13.92
CA THR A 93 9.25 -14.35 12.54
C THR A 93 8.02 -13.49 12.20
N ALA A 94 8.26 -12.35 11.58
CA ALA A 94 7.22 -11.50 11.03
C ALA A 94 7.36 -11.40 9.51
N VAL A 95 6.24 -11.21 8.82
CA VAL A 95 6.20 -10.98 7.37
C VAL A 95 6.09 -9.49 7.09
N TRP A 96 7.03 -8.98 6.31
CA TRP A 96 7.01 -7.66 5.72
C TRP A 96 6.32 -7.76 4.37
N SER A 97 5.07 -7.28 4.32
CA SER A 97 4.15 -7.53 3.19
C SER A 97 4.57 -6.86 1.88
N GLY A 98 5.31 -5.76 1.99
CA GLY A 98 5.54 -4.85 0.88
C GLY A 98 4.35 -3.91 0.62
N ASP A 99 3.29 -3.98 1.41
CA ASP A 99 2.14 -3.09 1.30
C ASP A 99 2.34 -1.87 2.21
N ILE A 100 2.22 -0.69 1.64
CA ILE A 100 2.22 0.57 2.37
C ILE A 100 0.79 0.88 2.79
N VAL A 101 0.64 1.14 4.08
CA VAL A 101 -0.65 1.43 4.71
C VAL A 101 -0.49 2.56 5.72
N TYR A 102 -1.60 3.11 6.18
CA TYR A 102 -1.64 3.87 7.43
C TYR A 102 -2.74 3.32 8.34
N ARG A 103 -2.66 3.67 9.62
CA ARG A 103 -3.65 3.32 10.64
C ARG A 103 -4.27 4.60 11.19
N ASP A 104 -5.60 4.65 11.28
CA ASP A 104 -6.27 5.77 11.92
C ASP A 104 -6.24 5.68 13.46
N SER A 105 -6.82 6.69 14.15
CA SER A 105 -6.91 6.73 15.61
C SER A 105 -7.81 5.66 16.23
N ASP A 106 -8.65 5.03 15.41
CA ASP A 106 -9.57 3.95 15.80
C ASP A 106 -9.03 2.57 15.44
N ASP A 107 -7.76 2.47 15.04
CA ASP A 107 -7.06 1.24 14.63
C ASP A 107 -7.55 0.60 13.32
N PHE A 108 -8.27 1.34 12.47
CA PHE A 108 -8.55 0.88 11.12
C PHE A 108 -7.36 1.14 10.20
N LEU A 109 -7.09 0.16 9.34
CA LEU A 109 -6.01 0.19 8.37
C LEU A 109 -6.53 0.60 6.99
N TYR A 110 -5.74 1.37 6.27
CA TYR A 110 -6.04 1.85 4.92
C TYR A 110 -4.85 1.54 4.01
N PHE A 111 -5.13 0.90 2.90
CA PHE A 111 -4.12 0.58 1.88
C PHE A 111 -3.77 1.84 1.08
N VAL A 112 -2.49 2.04 0.81
CA VAL A 112 -1.98 3.17 0.03
C VAL A 112 -1.40 2.69 -1.30
N ALA A 113 -0.46 1.76 -1.24
CA ALA A 113 0.19 1.21 -2.43
C ALA A 113 1.08 0.00 -2.08
N ARG A 114 1.61 -0.64 -3.11
CA ARG A 114 2.73 -1.59 -2.97
C ARG A 114 4.06 -0.81 -2.92
N SER A 115 4.96 -1.23 -2.05
CA SER A 115 6.30 -0.59 -1.94
C SER A 115 7.18 -0.80 -3.17
N ASP A 116 6.96 -1.89 -3.90
CA ASP A 116 7.61 -2.28 -5.15
C ASP A 116 7.04 -1.51 -6.35
N ASP A 117 5.78 -1.06 -6.29
CA ASP A 117 5.12 -0.31 -7.36
C ASP A 117 5.28 1.21 -7.18
N MET A 118 5.82 1.67 -6.03
CA MET A 118 6.02 3.11 -5.79
C MET A 118 7.02 3.71 -6.77
N ILE A 119 6.57 4.75 -7.48
CA ILE A 119 7.39 5.51 -8.44
C ILE A 119 8.38 6.39 -7.67
N LYS A 120 9.67 6.29 -7.98
CA LYS A 120 10.75 7.03 -7.29
C LYS A 120 11.14 8.25 -8.11
N THR A 121 10.41 9.33 -7.99
CA THR A 121 10.62 10.57 -8.75
C THR A 121 11.10 11.72 -7.87
N SER A 122 12.17 12.42 -8.30
CA SER A 122 12.69 13.63 -7.65
C SER A 122 12.94 13.49 -6.13
N GLY A 123 13.30 12.28 -5.67
CA GLY A 123 13.51 11.97 -4.24
C GLY A 123 12.25 11.62 -3.45
N TYR A 124 11.10 11.68 -4.09
CA TYR A 124 9.81 11.27 -3.52
C TYR A 124 9.44 9.84 -3.92
N ARG A 125 8.54 9.25 -3.14
CA ARG A 125 7.85 8.00 -3.49
C ARG A 125 6.40 8.31 -3.76
N VAL A 126 5.98 8.13 -5.00
CA VAL A 126 4.62 8.44 -5.48
C VAL A 126 3.86 7.13 -5.65
N SER A 127 2.68 7.06 -5.07
CA SER A 127 1.76 5.95 -5.29
C SER A 127 1.14 6.06 -6.68
N PRO A 128 1.26 5.04 -7.55
CA PRO A 128 0.51 4.99 -8.80
C PRO A 128 -0.98 5.20 -8.59
N THR A 129 -1.55 4.54 -7.58
CA THR A 129 -2.98 4.59 -7.26
C THR A 129 -3.47 6.02 -6.98
N GLU A 130 -2.70 6.85 -6.24
CA GLU A 130 -3.07 8.24 -5.98
C GLU A 130 -3.17 9.07 -7.26
N VAL A 131 -2.33 8.79 -8.25
CA VAL A 131 -2.38 9.46 -9.56
C VAL A 131 -3.58 8.95 -10.36
N GLU A 132 -3.81 7.65 -10.35
CA GLU A 132 -4.92 6.99 -11.05
C GLU A 132 -6.29 7.44 -10.53
N GLU A 133 -6.45 7.57 -9.21
CA GLU A 133 -7.69 8.05 -8.57
C GLU A 133 -8.08 9.44 -9.06
N VAL A 134 -7.12 10.35 -9.26
CA VAL A 134 -7.38 11.67 -9.83
C VAL A 134 -7.87 11.57 -11.27
N LEU A 135 -7.30 10.66 -12.07
CA LEU A 135 -7.71 10.45 -13.46
C LEU A 135 -9.13 9.85 -13.56
N PHE A 136 -9.48 8.92 -12.66
CA PHE A 136 -10.82 8.34 -12.59
C PHE A 136 -11.91 9.34 -12.16
N THR A 137 -11.55 10.56 -11.75
CA THR A 137 -12.56 11.64 -11.60
C THR A 137 -13.06 12.21 -12.91
N VAL A 138 -12.51 11.77 -14.05
CA VAL A 138 -12.96 12.12 -15.39
C VAL A 138 -13.83 10.99 -15.92
N ASP A 139 -15.14 11.21 -16.05
CA ASP A 139 -16.12 10.19 -16.41
C ASP A 139 -15.82 9.45 -17.74
N ASP A 140 -15.09 10.08 -18.63
CA ASP A 140 -14.73 9.53 -19.94
C ASP A 140 -13.52 8.56 -19.88
N ILE A 141 -12.80 8.48 -18.78
CA ILE A 141 -11.68 7.53 -18.60
C ILE A 141 -12.22 6.21 -18.07
N THR A 142 -12.02 5.15 -18.84
CA THR A 142 -12.46 3.79 -18.48
C THR A 142 -11.38 2.99 -17.78
N GLU A 143 -10.10 3.21 -18.13
CA GLU A 143 -8.94 2.59 -17.51
C GLU A 143 -7.79 3.58 -17.43
N ALA A 144 -7.04 3.55 -16.36
CA ALA A 144 -5.81 4.31 -16.19
C ALA A 144 -4.80 3.48 -15.44
N ALA A 145 -3.53 3.58 -15.82
CA ALA A 145 -2.39 3.01 -15.13
C ALA A 145 -1.25 4.04 -15.09
N ALA A 146 -0.73 4.31 -13.90
CA ALA A 146 0.44 5.14 -13.68
C ALA A 146 1.64 4.26 -13.35
N PHE A 147 2.79 4.55 -13.93
CA PHE A 147 4.03 3.81 -13.67
C PHE A 147 5.27 4.69 -13.89
N GLY A 148 6.38 4.30 -13.24
CA GLY A 148 7.66 4.97 -13.39
C GLY A 148 8.44 4.46 -14.60
N VAL A 149 9.06 5.38 -15.35
CA VAL A 149 10.08 5.03 -16.34
C VAL A 149 11.39 5.75 -16.01
N PRO A 150 12.56 5.13 -16.24
CA PRO A 150 13.85 5.75 -15.93
C PRO A 150 13.98 7.13 -16.58
N HIS A 151 14.37 8.15 -15.81
CA HIS A 151 14.57 9.52 -16.26
C HIS A 151 15.91 10.08 -15.74
N PRO A 152 16.76 10.69 -16.59
CA PRO A 152 18.13 11.07 -16.24
C PRO A 152 18.28 12.04 -15.07
N GLN A 153 17.28 12.90 -14.82
CA GLN A 153 17.34 13.96 -13.80
C GLN A 153 16.46 13.67 -12.57
N GLN A 154 15.39 12.88 -12.74
CA GLN A 154 14.37 12.69 -11.72
C GLN A 154 14.42 11.29 -11.05
N GLY A 155 15.28 10.40 -11.57
CA GLY A 155 15.24 8.98 -11.25
C GLY A 155 14.19 8.26 -12.10
N GLU A 156 12.91 8.50 -11.86
CA GLU A 156 11.82 8.03 -12.70
C GLU A 156 10.90 9.20 -13.09
N ALA A 157 10.39 9.19 -14.32
CA ALA A 157 9.28 10.03 -14.75
C ALA A 157 7.97 9.27 -14.62
N ILE A 158 6.93 9.94 -14.18
CA ILE A 158 5.59 9.35 -14.08
C ILE A 158 4.98 9.32 -15.47
N ILE A 159 4.66 8.12 -15.93
CA ILE A 159 3.95 7.89 -17.20
C ILE A 159 2.55 7.40 -16.90
N ILE A 160 1.59 7.90 -17.68
CA ILE A 160 0.20 7.49 -17.59
C ILE A 160 -0.19 6.83 -18.92
N SER A 161 -0.69 5.59 -18.82
CA SER A 161 -1.40 4.92 -19.89
C SER A 161 -2.88 4.95 -19.58
N LEU A 162 -3.72 5.35 -20.51
CA LEU A 162 -5.16 5.43 -20.28
C LEU A 162 -5.97 4.93 -21.48
N LEU A 163 -7.16 4.43 -21.17
CA LEU A 163 -8.20 4.11 -22.14
C LEU A 163 -9.40 5.02 -21.85
N ALA A 164 -9.88 5.70 -22.90
CA ALA A 164 -11.03 6.59 -22.82
C ALA A 164 -12.14 6.13 -23.77
N HIS A 165 -13.36 6.61 -23.55
CA HIS A 165 -14.46 6.36 -24.48
C HIS A 165 -14.13 6.82 -25.90
N PRO A 166 -14.51 6.07 -26.96
CA PRO A 166 -14.08 6.35 -28.33
C PRO A 166 -14.45 7.71 -28.88
N GLN A 167 -15.42 8.40 -28.30
CA GLN A 167 -15.91 9.72 -28.73
C GLN A 167 -15.29 10.88 -27.95
N THR A 168 -14.43 10.59 -26.98
CA THR A 168 -13.84 11.58 -26.06
C THR A 168 -12.60 12.19 -26.68
N GLN A 169 -12.52 13.52 -26.66
CA GLN A 169 -11.31 14.27 -27.00
C GLN A 169 -10.58 14.70 -25.72
N LEU A 170 -9.77 13.80 -25.17
CA LEU A 170 -8.88 14.14 -24.05
C LEU A 170 -7.55 14.68 -24.58
N SER A 171 -7.16 15.87 -24.15
CA SER A 171 -5.82 16.39 -24.43
C SER A 171 -4.88 16.13 -23.28
N ALA A 172 -3.63 15.79 -23.57
CA ALA A 172 -2.59 15.60 -22.55
C ALA A 172 -2.45 16.84 -21.65
N GLN A 173 -2.56 18.06 -22.23
CA GLN A 173 -2.48 19.30 -21.47
C GLN A 173 -3.63 19.44 -20.45
N ALA A 174 -4.85 19.04 -20.81
CA ALA A 174 -5.99 19.09 -19.90
C ALA A 174 -5.82 18.12 -18.72
N LEU A 175 -5.32 16.92 -18.98
CA LEU A 175 -5.05 15.91 -17.94
C LEU A 175 -3.91 16.35 -17.01
N ILE A 176 -2.81 16.86 -17.57
CA ILE A 176 -1.71 17.41 -16.77
C ILE A 176 -2.19 18.57 -15.89
N LYS A 177 -3.04 19.45 -16.43
CA LYS A 177 -3.63 20.54 -15.65
C LYS A 177 -4.51 19.99 -14.52
N LEU A 178 -5.37 19.02 -14.78
CA LEU A 178 -6.20 18.38 -13.77
C LEU A 178 -5.33 17.79 -12.64
N CYS A 179 -4.29 17.05 -13.00
CA CYS A 179 -3.36 16.49 -12.01
C CYS A 179 -2.68 17.59 -11.19
N ARG A 180 -2.23 18.68 -11.82
CA ARG A 180 -1.62 19.83 -11.11
C ARG A 180 -2.56 20.55 -10.16
N ASP A 181 -3.84 20.57 -10.45
CA ASP A 181 -4.85 21.21 -9.60
C ASP A 181 -5.22 20.35 -8.39
N LYS A 182 -4.98 19.03 -8.45
CA LYS A 182 -5.41 18.06 -7.43
C LYS A 182 -4.26 17.36 -6.70
N LEU A 183 -3.08 17.27 -7.30
CA LEU A 183 -1.93 16.55 -6.77
C LEU A 183 -0.77 17.52 -6.42
N PRO A 184 0.08 17.16 -5.47
CA PRO A 184 1.33 17.85 -5.24
C PRO A 184 2.21 17.91 -6.50
N THR A 185 2.98 18.99 -6.66
CA THR A 185 3.78 19.25 -7.86
C THR A 185 4.77 18.13 -8.21
N TYR A 186 5.26 17.40 -7.22
CA TYR A 186 6.19 16.27 -7.44
C TYR A 186 5.53 15.01 -8.00
N MET A 187 4.20 14.96 -8.07
CA MET A 187 3.41 13.86 -8.65
C MET A 187 2.99 14.13 -10.11
N VAL A 188 3.44 15.26 -10.72
CA VAL A 188 3.00 15.65 -12.07
C VAL A 188 4.17 16.01 -12.96
#